data_05463e7ec85bdcce66c7f34e8d132725
#
_entry.id   05463e7ec85bdcce66c7f34e8d132725
#
_cell.length_a   1.000
_cell.length_b   1.000
_cell.length_c   1.000
_cell.angle_alpha   90.00
_cell.angle_beta   90.00
_cell.angle_gamma   90.00
#
_symmetry.space_group_name_H-M   'P 1'
#
loop_
_entity.id
_entity.type
_entity.pdbx_description
1 polymer ?
#
loop_
_entity_poly.entity_id
_entity_poly.type
_entity_poly.pdbx_seq_one_letter_code
_entity_poly.pdbx_strand_id
1 'polypeptide(L)'
;MQLTQSENRPLSLVPPSLPAVRALILAGHADTAALLDDFVVRSGLTPIHPLDDEPVDQAVARTRPRVAIVDFDHPCAVSQRLPEWLGAVGARLLLCAALHRNAEARDRALRTGSLYFPLPITYRDFDLVLRTALLL
;
A
#
# COMPACT_ATOMS: atom_id res chain seq x y z
N MET A 1 -10.53 -1.91 41.10
CA MET A 1 -10.62 -2.52 40.85
C MET A 1 -10.66 -2.70 40.33
N GLN A 2 -10.60 -2.70 40.15
CA GLN A 2 -10.81 -3.28 39.70
C GLN A 2 -10.73 -3.69 39.04
N LEU A 3 -10.78 -3.63 38.89
CA LEU A 3 -10.99 -4.33 38.21
C LEU A 3 -10.96 -4.43 37.62
N THR A 4 -10.88 -4.27 37.66
CA THR A 4 -11.19 -4.72 37.07
C THR A 4 -11.17 -4.57 36.41
N GLN A 5 -11.13 -4.32 36.25
CA GLN A 5 -11.36 -4.62 35.72
C GLN A 5 -11.25 -4.68 35.07
N SER A 6 -11.16 -4.42 35.16
CA SER A 6 -11.31 -4.93 34.66
C SER A 6 -11.23 -4.97 34.23
N GLU A 7 -11.07 -4.78 34.31
CA GLU A 7 -11.17 -5.28 33.93
C GLU A 7 -11.30 -5.52 33.41
N ASN A 8 -11.54 -5.15 33.68
CA ASN A 8 -11.72 -5.74 33.05
C ASN A 8 -11.74 -5.73 32.19
N ARG A 9 -11.42 -5.64 32.25
CA ARG A 9 -11.33 -5.87 31.38
C ARG A 9 -11.30 -6.84 30.51
N PRO A 10 -11.87 -7.30 30.00
CA PRO A 10 -11.84 -8.37 29.08
C PRO A 10 -10.88 -8.12 27.94
N LEU A 11 -10.54 -6.94 27.75
CA LEU A 11 -9.53 -6.56 26.78
C LEU A 11 -8.18 -7.18 27.07
N SER A 12 -7.98 -7.53 28.30
CA SER A 12 -6.75 -8.19 28.69
C SER A 12 -6.61 -9.57 28.08
N LEU A 13 -7.69 -10.11 27.53
CA LEU A 13 -7.64 -11.39 26.83
C LEU A 13 -7.21 -11.26 25.38
N VAL A 14 -7.21 -10.05 24.87
CA VAL A 14 -6.75 -9.78 23.51
C VAL A 14 -5.29 -9.39 23.60
N PRO A 15 -4.40 -10.08 22.90
CA PRO A 15 -2.99 -9.70 22.93
C PRO A 15 -2.86 -8.26 22.44
N PRO A 16 -1.84 -7.54 22.91
CA PRO A 16 -1.57 -6.21 22.37
C PRO A 16 -1.50 -6.31 20.86
N SER A 17 -2.25 -5.48 20.20
CA SER A 17 -2.27 -5.52 18.74
C SER A 17 -0.91 -5.12 18.22
N LEU A 18 -0.42 -5.88 17.25
CA LEU A 18 0.73 -5.46 16.48
C LEU A 18 0.39 -4.18 15.75
N PRO A 19 1.37 -3.30 15.52
CA PRO A 19 1.12 -2.12 14.70
C PRO A 19 0.50 -2.55 13.37
N ALA A 20 -0.52 -1.86 12.95
CA ALA A 20 -1.15 -2.14 11.67
C ALA A 20 -0.13 -1.95 10.56
N VAL A 21 -0.06 -2.92 9.65
CA VAL A 21 0.76 -2.78 8.45
C VAL A 21 -0.03 -1.95 7.45
N ARG A 22 0.53 -0.82 7.05
CA ARG A 22 -0.16 0.15 6.19
C ARG A 22 0.28 0.02 4.75
N ALA A 23 -0.69 0.11 3.86
CA ALA A 23 -0.45 0.19 2.42
C ALA A 23 -1.00 1.52 1.92
N LEU A 24 -0.14 2.36 1.39
CA LEU A 24 -0.55 3.64 0.79
C LEU A 24 -1.01 3.36 -0.63
N ILE A 25 -2.22 3.78 -0.95
CA ILE A 25 -2.83 3.56 -2.27
C ILE A 25 -2.79 4.86 -3.05
N LEU A 26 -2.11 4.84 -4.20
CA LEU A 26 -2.03 5.97 -5.11
C LEU A 26 -2.63 5.54 -6.44
N ALA A 27 -3.93 5.75 -6.62
CA ALA A 27 -4.66 5.34 -7.81
C ALA A 27 -5.13 6.56 -8.60
N GLY A 28 -5.14 6.41 -9.91
CA GLY A 28 -5.60 7.46 -10.81
C GLY A 28 -7.12 7.53 -10.97
N HIS A 29 -7.83 6.48 -10.52
CA HIS A 29 -9.28 6.36 -10.70
C HIS A 29 -9.91 5.79 -9.43
N ALA A 30 -11.13 6.25 -9.14
CA ALA A 30 -11.85 5.81 -7.94
C ALA A 30 -12.11 4.30 -7.93
N ASP A 31 -12.43 3.72 -9.08
CA ASP A 31 -12.71 2.29 -9.19
C ASP A 31 -11.46 1.46 -8.87
N THR A 32 -10.31 1.89 -9.36
CA THR A 32 -9.05 1.24 -9.06
C THR A 32 -8.73 1.34 -7.58
N ALA A 33 -8.92 2.51 -6.99
CA ALA A 33 -8.69 2.71 -5.56
C ALA A 33 -9.57 1.78 -4.74
N ALA A 34 -10.86 1.67 -5.08
CA ALA A 34 -11.78 0.80 -4.36
C ALA A 34 -11.39 -0.67 -4.46
N LEU A 35 -10.96 -1.12 -5.63
CA LEU A 35 -10.50 -2.48 -5.82
C LEU A 35 -9.26 -2.78 -4.98
N LEU A 36 -8.29 -1.89 -5.02
CA LEU A 36 -7.05 -2.06 -4.26
C LEU A 36 -7.30 -2.03 -2.76
N ASP A 37 -8.20 -1.15 -2.30
CA ASP A 37 -8.59 -1.10 -0.89
C ASP A 37 -9.16 -2.44 -0.43
N ASP A 38 -10.08 -3.00 -1.21
CA ASP A 38 -10.70 -4.28 -0.88
C ASP A 38 -9.64 -5.39 -0.79
N PHE A 39 -8.75 -5.44 -1.76
CA PHE A 39 -7.71 -6.46 -1.78
C PHE A 39 -6.72 -6.30 -0.62
N VAL A 40 -6.36 -5.07 -0.30
CA VAL A 40 -5.45 -4.77 0.82
C VAL A 40 -6.06 -5.21 2.15
N VAL A 41 -7.34 -4.89 2.36
CA VAL A 41 -8.05 -5.30 3.57
C VAL A 41 -8.11 -6.82 3.67
N ARG A 42 -8.43 -7.49 2.58
CA ARG A 42 -8.48 -8.95 2.54
C ARG A 42 -7.12 -9.57 2.85
N SER A 43 -6.04 -8.91 2.50
CA SER A 43 -4.68 -9.39 2.78
C SER A 43 -4.23 -9.08 4.22
N GLY A 44 -5.07 -8.43 5.01
CA GLY A 44 -4.78 -8.13 6.39
C GLY A 44 -4.04 -6.83 6.64
N LEU A 45 -3.92 -5.99 5.62
CA LEU A 45 -3.28 -4.67 5.75
C LEU A 45 -4.33 -3.58 5.86
N THR A 46 -3.88 -2.40 6.27
CA THR A 46 -4.74 -1.22 6.37
C THR A 46 -4.47 -0.31 5.18
N PRO A 47 -5.45 -0.09 4.29
CA PRO A 47 -5.27 0.84 3.18
C PRO A 47 -5.31 2.27 3.69
N ILE A 48 -4.45 3.11 3.14
CA ILE A 48 -4.35 4.52 3.50
C ILE A 48 -4.25 5.32 2.21
N HIS A 49 -4.85 6.50 2.25
CA HIS A 49 -4.84 7.42 1.10
C HIS A 49 -4.28 8.77 1.51
N PRO A 50 -3.73 9.53 0.57
CA PRO A 50 -3.43 10.93 0.85
C PRO A 50 -4.70 11.68 1.22
N LEU A 51 -4.55 12.69 2.05
CA LEU A 51 -5.64 13.62 2.35
C LEU A 51 -5.87 14.52 1.15
N ASP A 52 -7.02 15.19 1.11
CA ASP A 52 -7.30 16.15 0.05
C ASP A 52 -6.19 17.20 0.00
N ASP A 53 -5.69 17.46 -1.20
CA ASP A 53 -4.63 18.43 -1.46
C ASP A 53 -3.29 18.13 -0.76
N GLU A 54 -3.15 16.95 -0.17
CA GLU A 54 -1.88 16.57 0.45
C GLU A 54 -0.88 16.12 -0.61
N PRO A 55 0.32 16.72 -0.67
CA PRO A 55 1.37 16.22 -1.55
C PRO A 55 1.78 14.80 -1.17
N VAL A 56 2.17 14.01 -2.17
CA VAL A 56 2.49 12.59 -1.95
C VAL A 56 3.66 12.41 -0.99
N ASP A 57 4.69 13.25 -1.08
CA ASP A 57 5.83 13.15 -0.16
C ASP A 57 5.40 13.35 1.29
N GLN A 58 4.45 14.26 1.54
CA GLN A 58 3.90 14.46 2.88
C GLN A 58 3.04 13.29 3.32
N ALA A 59 2.26 12.72 2.41
CA ALA A 59 1.46 11.54 2.72
C ALA A 59 2.35 10.37 3.11
N VAL A 60 3.45 10.15 2.40
CA VAL A 60 4.41 9.09 2.72
C VAL A 60 5.02 9.32 4.10
N ALA A 61 5.46 10.55 4.39
CA ALA A 61 6.07 10.87 5.68
C ALA A 61 5.06 10.72 6.83
N ARG A 62 3.82 11.14 6.60
CA ARG A 62 2.78 11.10 7.63
C ARG A 62 2.33 9.67 7.93
N THR A 63 2.13 8.85 6.91
CA THR A 63 1.55 7.52 7.07
C THR A 63 2.59 6.44 7.33
N ARG A 64 3.82 6.66 6.90
CA ARG A 64 4.93 5.71 7.03
C ARG A 64 4.50 4.30 6.63
N PRO A 65 4.08 4.11 5.38
CA PRO A 65 3.56 2.80 4.94
C PRO A 65 4.69 1.77 4.82
N ARG A 66 4.31 0.50 4.86
CA ARG A 66 5.23 -0.59 4.53
C ARG A 66 5.34 -0.78 3.03
N VAL A 67 4.28 -0.47 2.32
CA VAL A 67 4.22 -0.60 0.86
C VAL A 67 3.37 0.54 0.31
N ALA A 68 3.76 1.04 -0.86
CA ALA A 68 2.92 1.95 -1.64
C ALA A 68 2.53 1.23 -2.92
N ILE A 69 1.23 1.13 -3.17
CA ILE A 69 0.69 0.51 -4.38
C ILE A 69 0.29 1.66 -5.29
N VAL A 70 0.98 1.78 -6.41
CA VAL A 70 0.87 2.94 -7.29
C VAL A 70 0.37 2.49 -8.66
N ASP A 71 -0.82 2.96 -9.00
CA ASP A 71 -1.40 2.77 -10.32
C ASP A 71 -0.70 3.71 -11.30
N PHE A 72 -0.33 3.20 -12.45
CA PHE A 72 0.44 3.95 -13.43
C PHE A 72 -0.33 5.14 -14.02
N ASP A 73 -1.65 5.20 -13.84
CA ASP A 73 -2.45 6.37 -14.20
C ASP A 73 -2.36 7.49 -13.15
N HIS A 74 -1.77 7.23 -12.01
CA HIS A 74 -1.52 8.28 -11.03
C HIS A 74 -0.27 9.06 -11.44
N PRO A 75 -0.29 10.41 -11.39
CA PRO A 75 0.86 11.22 -11.82
C PRO A 75 2.17 10.86 -11.14
N CYS A 76 2.12 10.41 -9.90
CA CYS A 76 3.29 10.08 -9.12
C CYS A 76 4.02 8.84 -9.61
N ALA A 77 3.36 7.99 -10.41
CA ALA A 77 3.95 6.74 -10.88
C ALA A 77 5.24 6.95 -11.68
N VAL A 78 5.36 8.08 -12.36
CA VAL A 78 6.54 8.39 -13.16
C VAL A 78 7.48 9.39 -12.47
N SER A 79 7.19 9.78 -11.24
CA SER A 79 8.06 10.70 -10.50
C SER A 79 9.35 10.00 -10.11
N GLN A 80 10.48 10.62 -10.43
CA GLN A 80 11.78 10.10 -10.03
C GLN A 80 12.02 10.23 -8.54
N ARG A 81 11.25 11.08 -7.85
CA ARG A 81 11.38 11.30 -6.41
C ARG A 81 10.63 10.27 -5.58
N LEU A 82 9.64 9.59 -6.16
CA LEU A 82 8.84 8.63 -5.42
C LEU A 82 9.67 7.52 -4.75
N PRO A 83 10.61 6.87 -5.45
CA PRO A 83 11.45 5.86 -4.79
C PRO A 83 12.27 6.44 -3.63
N GLU A 84 12.72 7.69 -3.72
CA GLU A 84 13.46 8.35 -2.64
C GLU A 84 12.57 8.54 -1.42
N TRP A 85 11.35 9.05 -1.62
CA TRP A 85 10.41 9.28 -0.51
C TRP A 85 10.07 7.97 0.19
N LEU A 86 9.82 6.92 -0.58
CA LEU A 86 9.50 5.62 -0.02
C LEU A 86 10.70 5.02 0.70
N GLY A 87 11.89 5.12 0.11
CA GLY A 87 13.11 4.63 0.75
C GLY A 87 13.38 5.28 2.09
N ALA A 88 13.05 6.57 2.22
CA ALA A 88 13.27 7.31 3.46
C ALA A 88 12.46 6.75 4.65
N VAL A 89 11.34 6.09 4.38
CA VAL A 89 10.51 5.47 5.42
C VAL A 89 10.58 3.94 5.39
N GLY A 90 11.43 3.38 4.55
CA GLY A 90 11.59 1.93 4.43
C GLY A 90 10.43 1.24 3.74
N ALA A 91 9.67 1.97 2.92
CA ALA A 91 8.53 1.42 2.20
C ALA A 91 8.94 0.79 0.88
N ARG A 92 8.21 -0.24 0.48
CA ARG A 92 8.37 -0.88 -0.82
C ARG A 92 7.44 -0.25 -1.83
N LEU A 93 7.86 -0.23 -3.08
CA LEU A 93 7.05 0.25 -4.20
C LEU A 93 6.49 -0.94 -4.97
N LEU A 94 5.18 -0.91 -5.19
CA LEU A 94 4.49 -1.92 -5.98
C LEU A 94 3.71 -1.19 -7.06
N LEU A 95 4.09 -1.39 -8.32
CA LEU A 95 3.44 -0.72 -9.44
C LEU A 95 2.36 -1.60 -10.05
N CYS A 96 1.30 -0.98 -10.54
CA CYS A 96 0.29 -1.69 -11.32
C CYS A 96 -0.20 -0.79 -12.45
N ALA A 97 -0.76 -1.40 -13.47
CA ALA A 97 -1.22 -0.66 -14.63
C ALA A 97 -2.28 -1.44 -15.40
N ALA A 98 -3.22 -0.68 -15.98
CA ALA A 98 -4.15 -1.24 -16.96
C ALA A 98 -3.38 -1.73 -18.19
N LEU A 99 -4.03 -2.59 -18.96
CA LEU A 99 -3.39 -3.31 -20.06
C LEU A 99 -2.70 -2.39 -21.07
N HIS A 100 -3.31 -1.26 -21.38
CA HIS A 100 -2.75 -0.33 -22.38
C HIS A 100 -1.48 0.39 -21.91
N ARG A 101 -1.17 0.36 -20.61
CA ARG A 101 0.04 0.96 -20.06
C ARG A 101 1.00 -0.07 -19.46
N ASN A 102 0.71 -1.34 -19.71
CA ASN A 102 1.43 -2.45 -19.12
C ASN A 102 2.93 -2.41 -19.43
N ALA A 103 3.29 -2.16 -20.69
CA ALA A 103 4.69 -2.17 -21.10
C ALA A 103 5.49 -1.04 -20.40
N GLU A 104 4.92 0.16 -20.32
CA GLU A 104 5.55 1.29 -19.65
C GLU A 104 5.75 1.03 -18.17
N ALA A 105 4.73 0.49 -17.51
CA ALA A 105 4.77 0.24 -16.08
C ALA A 105 5.78 -0.85 -15.74
N ARG A 106 5.85 -1.91 -16.56
CA ARG A 106 6.80 -2.98 -16.36
C ARG A 106 8.23 -2.51 -16.54
N ASP A 107 8.47 -1.65 -17.54
CA ASP A 107 9.77 -1.07 -17.77
C ASP A 107 10.19 -0.18 -16.58
N ARG A 108 9.26 0.62 -16.07
CA ARG A 108 9.51 1.46 -14.89
C ARG A 108 9.83 0.59 -13.66
N ALA A 109 9.12 -0.51 -13.47
CA ALA A 109 9.36 -1.42 -12.35
C ALA A 109 10.78 -2.00 -12.42
N LEU A 110 11.22 -2.37 -13.62
CA LEU A 110 12.59 -2.86 -13.79
C LEU A 110 13.61 -1.79 -13.43
N ARG A 111 13.39 -0.55 -13.83
CA ARG A 111 14.32 0.53 -13.55
C ARG A 111 14.36 0.93 -12.08
N THR A 112 13.26 0.78 -11.37
CA THR A 112 13.18 1.14 -9.95
C THR A 112 13.44 -0.03 -9.03
N GLY A 113 13.59 -1.24 -9.57
CA GLY A 113 13.75 -2.43 -8.75
C GLY A 113 12.49 -2.81 -7.99
N SER A 114 11.31 -2.37 -8.45
CA SER A 114 10.04 -2.65 -7.79
C SER A 114 9.33 -3.83 -8.44
N LEU A 115 8.37 -4.38 -7.71
CA LEU A 115 7.48 -5.39 -8.26
C LEU A 115 6.37 -4.72 -9.06
N TYR A 116 5.70 -5.51 -9.88
CA TYR A 116 4.69 -5.02 -10.79
C TYR A 116 3.61 -6.06 -10.98
N PHE A 117 2.35 -5.61 -11.15
CA PHE A 117 1.28 -6.49 -11.59
C PHE A 117 0.34 -5.76 -12.57
N PRO A 118 -0.19 -6.49 -13.57
CA PRO A 118 -1.15 -5.88 -14.49
C PRO A 118 -2.57 -5.87 -13.90
N LEU A 119 -3.38 -4.93 -14.35
CA LEU A 119 -4.80 -4.90 -14.05
C LEU A 119 -5.58 -5.35 -15.28
N PRO A 120 -6.65 -6.13 -15.14
CA PRO A 120 -7.19 -6.67 -13.88
C PRO A 120 -6.35 -7.81 -13.32
N ILE A 121 -6.45 -8.01 -12.03
CA ILE A 121 -5.75 -9.08 -11.33
C ILE A 121 -6.73 -9.77 -10.37
N THR A 122 -6.57 -11.07 -10.16
CA THR A 122 -7.37 -11.77 -9.15
C THR A 122 -6.83 -11.44 -7.77
N TYR A 123 -7.68 -11.54 -6.75
CA TYR A 123 -7.23 -11.34 -5.39
C TYR A 123 -6.08 -12.29 -5.02
N ARG A 124 -6.18 -13.54 -5.45
CA ARG A 124 -5.15 -14.55 -5.15
C ARG A 124 -3.77 -14.11 -5.67
N ASP A 125 -3.73 -13.65 -6.92
CA ASP A 125 -2.47 -13.21 -7.52
C ASP A 125 -1.99 -11.90 -6.87
N PHE A 126 -2.92 -10.99 -6.56
CA PHE A 126 -2.58 -9.76 -5.85
C PHE A 126 -1.94 -10.07 -4.50
N ASP A 127 -2.56 -10.96 -3.71
CA ASP A 127 -2.06 -11.32 -2.39
C ASP A 127 -0.64 -11.88 -2.47
N LEU A 128 -0.38 -12.72 -3.48
CA LEU A 128 0.94 -13.28 -3.68
C LEU A 128 1.98 -12.19 -3.97
N VAL A 129 1.67 -11.27 -4.88
CA VAL A 129 2.58 -10.18 -5.21
C VAL A 129 2.81 -9.27 -4.01
N LEU A 130 1.75 -8.94 -3.29
CA LEU A 130 1.84 -8.08 -2.10
C LEU A 130 2.74 -8.71 -1.03
N ARG A 131 2.55 -9.98 -0.73
CA ARG A 131 3.37 -10.66 0.26
C ARG A 131 4.82 -10.74 -0.17
N THR A 132 5.06 -10.96 -1.46
CA THR A 132 6.42 -10.93 -2.00
C THR A 132 7.05 -9.57 -1.81
N ALA A 133 6.32 -8.49 -2.07
CA ALA A 133 6.83 -7.13 -1.86
C ALA A 133 7.19 -6.88 -0.40
N LEU A 134 6.38 -7.38 0.53
CA LEU A 134 6.60 -7.18 1.95
C LEU A 134 7.80 -7.98 2.48
N LEU A 135 8.21 -9.02 1.79
CA LEU A 135 9.37 -9.84 2.19
C LEU A 135 10.69 -9.27 1.67
N LEU A 136 10.63 -8.39 0.72
CA LEU A 136 11.85 -7.77 0.19
C LEU A 136 12.31 -6.65 1.14
#